data_32c886e4de200050955eaf4c58d0c7f0
#
_entry.id   32c886e4de200050955eaf4c58d0c7f0
#
_cell.length_a   1.000
_cell.length_b   1.000
_cell.length_c   1.000
_cell.angle_alpha   90.00
_cell.angle_beta   90.00
_cell.angle_gamma   90.00
#
_symmetry.space_group_name_H-M   'P 1'
#
loop_
_entity.id
_entity.type
_entity.pdbx_description
1 polymer ?
#
loop_
_entity_poly.entity_id
_entity_poly.type
_entity_poly.pdbx_seq_one_letter_code
_entity_poly.pdbx_strand_id
1 'polypeptide(L)'
;MLHGRTVRSTIPRGEITKVRLGFNRDGFTVADWRDVPGRNTIALIELDQPCLAERDVRHFAEPILLLAHADRDRLLEAEVSIAYRPAEPVYDPERSPHCFKEIVIEKGNVARGLEGADLVVEGEYRVGHQEQLYIETNGVIAVPENGGVTVYGSLQCPYYVQRALTVLLALPPEKVRVVQAETGGGFGGKEEYPSMIAGHACLLALKSGRPVKIVYDRVEDMIATTKRHPGVIRHSTGVRRDGRLTAIEIDVLLDGGAYMTLSPVVLSKIGRAHV
;
A
#
# COMPACT_ATOMS: atom_id res chain seq x y z
N MET A 1 -23.60 11.36 -10.50
CA MET A 1 -22.39 10.68 -9.97
C MET A 1 -21.42 10.49 -11.11
N LEU A 2 -20.12 10.62 -10.85
CA LEU A 2 -19.07 10.34 -11.82
C LEU A 2 -18.44 8.97 -11.53
N HIS A 3 -17.89 8.33 -12.56
CA HIS A 3 -16.96 7.21 -12.44
C HIS A 3 -15.54 7.77 -12.38
N GLY A 4 -14.72 7.26 -11.46
CA GLY A 4 -13.32 7.67 -11.33
C GLY A 4 -12.36 6.53 -11.74
N ARG A 5 -11.19 6.90 -12.22
CA ARG A 5 -10.10 6.02 -12.64
C ARG A 5 -8.77 6.58 -12.19
N THR A 6 -7.88 5.71 -11.71
CA THR A 6 -6.49 6.04 -11.40
C THR A 6 -5.60 5.65 -12.57
N VAL A 7 -4.84 6.61 -13.09
CA VAL A 7 -3.77 6.35 -14.07
C VAL A 7 -2.49 6.08 -13.30
N ARG A 8 -1.85 4.95 -13.60
CA ARG A 8 -0.74 4.40 -12.84
C ARG A 8 0.53 4.30 -13.64
N SER A 9 1.66 4.22 -12.95
CA SER A 9 2.96 3.96 -13.56
C SER A 9 2.99 2.60 -14.25
N THR A 10 3.66 2.56 -15.40
CA THR A 10 3.95 1.33 -16.14
C THR A 10 5.40 0.86 -15.97
N ILE A 11 6.18 1.56 -15.14
CA ILE A 11 7.56 1.20 -14.81
C ILE A 11 7.72 1.04 -13.28
N PRO A 12 8.67 0.23 -12.82
CA PRO A 12 8.88 0.00 -11.38
C PRO A 12 9.67 1.14 -10.71
N ARG A 13 10.50 1.87 -11.45
CA ARG A 13 11.30 2.99 -10.92
C ARG A 13 11.73 3.95 -12.00
N GLY A 14 11.69 5.24 -11.72
CA GLY A 14 12.16 6.28 -12.64
C GLY A 14 11.56 7.63 -12.36
N GLU A 15 11.78 8.55 -13.29
CA GLU A 15 11.28 9.92 -13.24
C GLU A 15 10.22 10.13 -14.31
N ILE A 16 9.08 10.74 -13.96
CA ILE A 16 8.06 11.18 -14.89
C ILE A 16 8.59 12.43 -15.61
N THR A 17 8.78 12.34 -16.91
CA THR A 17 9.27 13.47 -17.72
C THR A 17 8.17 14.20 -18.44
N LYS A 18 7.07 13.51 -18.77
CA LYS A 18 5.93 14.13 -19.46
C LYS A 18 4.66 13.29 -19.28
N VAL A 19 3.54 13.98 -19.08
CA VAL A 19 2.19 13.40 -19.12
C VAL A 19 1.44 14.06 -20.29
N ARG A 20 0.80 13.27 -21.13
CA ARG A 20 -0.04 13.74 -22.25
C ARG A 20 -1.41 13.09 -22.17
N LEU A 21 -2.45 13.89 -22.29
CA LEU A 21 -3.83 13.46 -22.39
C LEU A 21 -4.19 13.33 -23.87
N GLY A 22 -4.47 12.11 -24.35
CA GLY A 22 -4.78 11.77 -25.74
C GLY A 22 -6.29 11.77 -26.04
N PHE A 23 -7.11 12.43 -25.24
CA PHE A 23 -8.57 12.44 -25.38
C PHE A 23 -9.15 13.84 -25.30
N ASN A 24 -10.39 14.02 -25.81
CA ASN A 24 -11.14 15.26 -25.60
C ASN A 24 -11.54 15.39 -24.12
N ARG A 25 -11.17 16.51 -23.51
CA ARG A 25 -11.33 16.76 -22.06
C ARG A 25 -12.76 17.18 -21.66
N ASP A 26 -13.67 17.35 -22.61
CA ASP A 26 -15.05 17.79 -22.34
C ASP A 26 -15.79 16.81 -21.43
N GLY A 27 -16.26 17.31 -20.29
CA GLY A 27 -16.93 16.54 -19.27
C GLY A 27 -16.01 15.74 -18.35
N PHE A 28 -14.70 15.73 -18.59
CA PHE A 28 -13.73 15.12 -17.71
C PHE A 28 -13.31 16.03 -16.56
N THR A 29 -13.20 15.45 -15.38
CA THR A 29 -12.42 16.01 -14.26
C THR A 29 -11.07 15.30 -14.23
N VAL A 30 -9.98 16.06 -14.26
CA VAL A 30 -8.61 15.57 -14.21
C VAL A 30 -7.95 16.14 -12.97
N ALA A 31 -7.31 15.30 -12.15
CA ALA A 31 -6.56 15.74 -10.97
C ALA A 31 -5.19 15.07 -10.91
N ASP A 32 -4.20 15.82 -10.46
CA ASP A 32 -2.85 15.32 -10.18
C ASP A 32 -2.38 15.82 -8.79
N TRP A 33 -1.12 15.56 -8.44
CA TRP A 33 -0.55 15.93 -7.15
C TRP A 33 -0.69 17.42 -6.79
N ARG A 34 -0.79 18.32 -7.79
CA ARG A 34 -0.97 19.76 -7.60
C ARG A 34 -2.37 20.14 -7.12
N ASP A 35 -3.32 19.23 -7.28
CA ASP A 35 -4.70 19.39 -6.83
C ASP A 35 -4.92 18.94 -5.38
N VAL A 36 -3.89 18.41 -4.73
CA VAL A 36 -3.93 18.00 -3.33
C VAL A 36 -3.92 19.23 -2.44
N PRO A 37 -4.99 19.53 -1.70
CA PRO A 37 -5.07 20.76 -0.91
C PRO A 37 -4.23 20.73 0.36
N GLY A 38 -3.92 19.55 0.89
CA GLY A 38 -3.12 19.35 2.08
C GLY A 38 -1.75 18.77 1.78
N ARG A 39 -1.37 17.74 2.52
CA ARG A 39 -0.11 17.01 2.30
C ARG A 39 -0.35 15.84 1.36
N ASN A 40 0.41 15.76 0.27
CA ASN A 40 0.30 14.68 -0.71
C ASN A 40 0.86 13.35 -0.17
N THR A 41 0.26 12.84 0.92
CA THR A 41 0.67 11.57 1.52
C THR A 41 -0.54 10.78 2.01
N ILE A 42 -0.47 9.46 1.85
CA ILE A 42 -1.40 8.49 2.41
C ILE A 42 -0.57 7.49 3.20
N ALA A 43 -0.49 7.67 4.50
CA ALA A 43 0.16 6.70 5.37
C ALA A 43 -0.51 6.68 6.75
N LEU A 44 -0.33 5.56 7.45
CA LEU A 44 -0.90 5.38 8.78
C LEU A 44 0.07 5.78 9.88
N ILE A 45 1.33 5.39 9.74
CA ILE A 45 2.38 5.54 10.74
C ILE A 45 3.39 6.55 10.22
N GLU A 46 4.02 6.23 9.09
CA GLU A 46 4.94 7.12 8.41
C GLU A 46 4.24 7.83 7.25
N LEU A 47 4.55 9.09 7.07
CA LEU A 47 4.00 9.92 5.99
C LEU A 47 4.93 9.90 4.77
N ASP A 48 5.32 8.73 4.33
CA ASP A 48 6.31 8.52 3.27
C ASP A 48 5.73 8.15 1.90
N GLN A 49 4.49 7.62 1.86
CA GLN A 49 3.83 7.24 0.62
C GLN A 49 3.01 8.40 0.03
N PRO A 50 3.31 8.90 -1.18
CA PRO A 50 2.50 9.93 -1.82
C PRO A 50 1.13 9.35 -2.24
N CYS A 51 0.10 10.20 -2.19
CA CYS A 51 -1.21 9.88 -2.77
C CYS A 51 -1.11 9.82 -4.30
N LEU A 52 -0.36 10.75 -4.89
CA LEU A 52 -0.07 10.82 -6.33
C LEU A 52 1.40 11.16 -6.52
N ALA A 53 2.09 10.41 -7.38
CA ALA A 53 3.48 10.67 -7.70
C ALA A 53 3.66 12.08 -8.31
N GLU A 54 4.62 12.84 -7.78
CA GLU A 54 4.92 14.18 -8.27
C GLU A 54 5.86 14.13 -9.47
N ARG A 55 6.99 13.49 -9.27
CA ARG A 55 8.07 13.36 -10.26
C ARG A 55 8.61 11.94 -10.30
N ASP A 56 8.92 11.37 -9.13
CA ASP A 56 9.56 10.09 -9.02
C ASP A 56 8.53 8.97 -8.92
N VAL A 57 8.77 7.88 -9.65
CA VAL A 57 8.08 6.59 -9.53
C VAL A 57 8.99 5.65 -8.76
N ARG A 58 8.47 5.02 -7.71
CA ARG A 58 9.21 4.13 -6.82
C ARG A 58 8.74 2.68 -6.84
N HIS A 59 7.54 2.43 -7.40
CA HIS A 59 7.05 1.07 -7.62
C HIS A 59 6.17 1.00 -8.87
N PHE A 60 5.99 -0.21 -9.39
CA PHE A 60 5.05 -0.47 -10.47
C PHE A 60 3.61 -0.16 -10.03
N ALA A 61 2.82 0.38 -10.94
CA ALA A 61 1.44 0.79 -10.69
C ALA A 61 1.26 1.93 -9.66
N GLU A 62 2.31 2.73 -9.38
CA GLU A 62 2.19 3.93 -8.55
C GLU A 62 1.20 4.94 -9.15
N PRO A 63 0.27 5.51 -8.35
CA PRO A 63 -0.72 6.47 -8.84
C PRO A 63 -0.07 7.77 -9.31
N ILE A 64 -0.46 8.26 -10.50
CA ILE A 64 0.12 9.48 -11.11
C ILE A 64 -0.97 10.53 -11.37
N LEU A 65 -2.10 10.11 -11.91
CA LEU A 65 -3.16 11.00 -12.39
C LEU A 65 -4.52 10.37 -12.12
N LEU A 66 -5.51 11.21 -11.87
CA LEU A 66 -6.90 10.81 -11.65
C LEU A 66 -7.78 11.38 -12.75
N LEU A 67 -8.70 10.57 -13.22
CA LEU A 67 -9.71 10.94 -14.20
C LEU A 67 -11.10 10.64 -13.66
N ALA A 68 -12.09 11.51 -13.91
CA ALA A 68 -13.48 11.20 -13.68
C ALA A 68 -14.36 11.67 -14.84
N HIS A 69 -15.39 10.86 -15.17
CA HIS A 69 -16.38 11.17 -16.20
C HIS A 69 -17.74 10.57 -15.85
N ALA A 70 -18.83 11.15 -16.36
CA ALA A 70 -20.18 10.64 -16.14
C ALA A 70 -20.42 9.32 -16.91
N ASP A 71 -19.86 9.21 -18.08
CA ASP A 71 -19.88 8.03 -18.94
C ASP A 71 -18.65 7.18 -18.64
N ARG A 72 -18.89 5.92 -18.24
CA ARG A 72 -17.85 4.98 -17.86
C ARG A 72 -17.02 4.52 -19.05
N ASP A 73 -17.64 4.34 -20.22
CA ASP A 73 -16.94 3.82 -21.39
C ASP A 73 -15.96 4.87 -21.92
N ARG A 74 -16.38 6.13 -22.00
CA ARG A 74 -15.47 7.25 -22.32
C ARG A 74 -14.33 7.38 -21.33
N LEU A 75 -14.57 7.11 -20.03
CA LEU A 75 -13.52 7.12 -19.02
C LEU A 75 -12.49 6.02 -19.26
N LEU A 76 -12.92 4.82 -19.63
CA LEU A 76 -12.04 3.67 -19.89
C LEU A 76 -11.25 3.84 -21.20
N GLU A 77 -11.84 4.46 -22.23
CA GLU A 77 -11.20 4.76 -23.50
C GLU A 77 -10.24 5.96 -23.43
N ALA A 78 -10.26 6.74 -22.35
CA ALA A 78 -9.41 7.90 -22.21
C ALA A 78 -7.92 7.52 -22.15
N GLU A 79 -7.20 7.78 -23.24
CA GLU A 79 -5.78 7.47 -23.36
C GLU A 79 -4.92 8.51 -22.63
N VAL A 80 -4.00 8.03 -21.81
CA VAL A 80 -2.98 8.85 -21.16
C VAL A 80 -1.62 8.24 -21.45
N SER A 81 -0.74 9.02 -22.07
CA SER A 81 0.64 8.63 -22.33
C SER A 81 1.57 9.29 -21.32
N ILE A 82 2.41 8.49 -20.69
CA ILE A 82 3.41 8.98 -19.72
C ILE A 82 4.80 8.60 -20.25
N ALA A 83 5.65 9.60 -20.37
CA ALA A 83 7.06 9.40 -20.71
C ALA A 83 7.88 9.40 -19.41
N TYR A 84 8.83 8.47 -19.35
CA TYR A 84 9.68 8.28 -18.19
C TYR A 84 11.16 8.35 -18.55
N ARG A 85 11.98 8.68 -17.56
CA ARG A 85 13.40 8.35 -17.51
C ARG A 85 13.54 7.19 -16.53
N PRO A 86 13.68 5.94 -17.00
CA PRO A 86 13.77 4.78 -16.12
C PRO A 86 15.02 4.81 -15.25
N ALA A 87 14.93 4.20 -14.06
CA ALA A 87 16.05 3.96 -13.16
C ALA A 87 16.05 2.48 -12.74
N GLU A 88 17.20 1.99 -12.30
CA GLU A 88 17.37 0.59 -11.89
C GLU A 88 16.59 0.32 -10.58
N PRO A 89 15.62 -0.60 -10.57
CA PRO A 89 14.90 -0.97 -9.37
C PRO A 89 15.70 -1.97 -8.52
N VAL A 90 15.44 -1.99 -7.22
CA VAL A 90 15.98 -3.01 -6.31
C VAL A 90 14.84 -3.99 -6.00
N TYR A 91 15.00 -5.24 -6.42
CA TYR A 91 14.03 -6.32 -6.18
C TYR A 91 14.47 -7.30 -5.10
N ASP A 92 15.77 -7.30 -4.78
CA ASP A 92 16.34 -8.20 -3.80
C ASP A 92 16.55 -7.43 -2.49
N PRO A 93 15.83 -7.78 -1.40
CA PRO A 93 15.95 -7.08 -0.13
C PRO A 93 17.35 -7.23 0.49
N GLU A 94 18.08 -8.30 0.17
CA GLU A 94 19.48 -8.49 0.63
C GLU A 94 20.43 -7.47 0.01
N ARG A 95 20.06 -6.86 -1.11
CA ARG A 95 20.82 -5.82 -1.82
C ARG A 95 20.31 -4.40 -1.53
N SER A 96 19.30 -4.25 -0.68
CA SER A 96 18.77 -2.93 -0.35
C SER A 96 19.79 -2.12 0.46
N PRO A 97 20.08 -0.87 0.07
CA PRO A 97 20.93 0.01 0.87
C PRO A 97 20.21 0.58 2.09
N HIS A 98 18.92 0.29 2.25
CA HIS A 98 18.06 0.85 3.30
C HIS A 98 17.48 -0.25 4.17
N CYS A 99 17.70 -0.13 5.48
CA CYS A 99 16.99 -0.89 6.51
C CYS A 99 16.20 0.12 7.35
N PHE A 100 14.87 0.04 7.35
CA PHE A 100 14.04 0.99 8.09
C PHE A 100 13.71 0.53 9.50
N LYS A 101 13.90 -0.76 9.81
CA LYS A 101 13.72 -1.29 11.16
C LYS A 101 14.48 -2.59 11.35
N GLU A 102 15.23 -2.66 12.45
CA GLU A 102 15.88 -3.86 12.93
C GLU A 102 15.39 -4.15 14.36
N ILE A 103 15.17 -5.42 14.68
CA ILE A 103 14.81 -5.90 16.01
C ILE A 103 15.73 -7.06 16.34
N VAL A 104 16.48 -6.94 17.42
CA VAL A 104 17.33 -8.01 17.94
C VAL A 104 16.76 -8.49 19.28
N ILE A 105 16.57 -9.80 19.42
CA ILE A 105 16.12 -10.44 20.65
C ILE A 105 17.15 -11.50 21.01
N GLU A 106 17.81 -11.33 22.13
CA GLU A 106 18.87 -12.24 22.60
C GLU A 106 18.57 -12.75 24.00
N LYS A 107 18.80 -14.05 24.22
CA LYS A 107 18.72 -14.68 25.53
C LYS A 107 19.75 -15.81 25.66
N GLY A 108 20.57 -15.77 26.68
CA GLY A 108 21.58 -16.79 26.92
C GLY A 108 22.80 -16.68 25.99
N ASN A 109 23.34 -17.82 25.57
CA ASN A 109 24.50 -17.90 24.68
C ASN A 109 24.22 -18.94 23.58
N VAL A 110 23.87 -18.45 22.40
CA VAL A 110 23.51 -19.28 21.27
C VAL A 110 24.68 -20.15 20.79
N ALA A 111 25.86 -19.56 20.65
CA ALA A 111 27.06 -20.31 20.19
C ALA A 111 27.34 -21.51 21.09
N ARG A 112 27.35 -21.31 22.42
CA ARG A 112 27.54 -22.40 23.38
C ARG A 112 26.41 -23.44 23.31
N GLY A 113 25.20 -23.00 23.06
CA GLY A 113 24.05 -23.90 22.93
C GLY A 113 24.12 -24.77 21.66
N LEU A 114 24.59 -24.23 20.56
CA LEU A 114 24.82 -24.95 19.31
C LEU A 114 26.00 -25.93 19.43
N GLU A 115 27.10 -25.50 20.02
CA GLU A 115 28.27 -26.39 20.30
C GLU A 115 27.90 -27.59 21.19
N GLY A 116 26.98 -27.42 22.15
CA GLY A 116 26.51 -28.46 23.05
C GLY A 116 25.38 -29.33 22.49
N ALA A 117 24.98 -29.14 21.25
CA ALA A 117 23.94 -29.93 20.61
C ALA A 117 24.45 -31.26 20.08
N ASP A 118 23.61 -32.30 20.13
CA ASP A 118 23.91 -33.59 19.46
C ASP A 118 23.67 -33.50 17.95
N LEU A 119 22.76 -32.58 17.51
CA LEU A 119 22.45 -32.29 16.12
C LEU A 119 22.12 -30.81 15.97
N VAL A 120 22.65 -30.20 14.92
CA VAL A 120 22.24 -28.87 14.48
C VAL A 120 21.46 -29.00 13.18
N VAL A 121 20.26 -28.46 13.16
CA VAL A 121 19.38 -28.40 11.97
C VAL A 121 19.39 -26.98 11.46
N GLU A 122 19.78 -26.80 10.20
CA GLU A 122 19.80 -25.51 9.52
C GLU A 122 18.80 -25.47 8.38
N GLY A 123 18.27 -24.29 8.11
CA GLY A 123 17.34 -24.11 7.00
C GLY A 123 17.27 -22.67 6.51
N GLU A 124 17.05 -22.52 5.21
CA GLU A 124 16.69 -21.27 4.58
C GLU A 124 15.34 -21.43 3.91
N TYR A 125 14.43 -20.50 4.18
CA TYR A 125 13.08 -20.46 3.60
C TYR A 125 12.84 -19.13 2.92
N ARG A 126 12.30 -19.16 1.70
CA ARG A 126 11.94 -17.97 0.95
C ARG A 126 10.43 -17.96 0.69
N VAL A 127 9.79 -16.87 1.03
CA VAL A 127 8.35 -16.65 0.77
C VAL A 127 8.17 -15.45 -0.13
N GLY A 128 7.30 -15.59 -1.14
CA GLY A 128 6.97 -14.51 -2.07
C GLY A 128 5.85 -13.61 -1.58
N HIS A 129 5.46 -12.65 -2.40
CA HIS A 129 4.23 -11.89 -2.24
C HIS A 129 3.02 -12.83 -2.17
N GLN A 130 2.04 -12.46 -1.34
CA GLN A 130 0.76 -13.16 -1.31
C GLN A 130 -0.36 -12.14 -1.26
N GLU A 131 -1.31 -12.31 -2.19
CA GLU A 131 -2.56 -11.57 -2.23
C GLU A 131 -3.53 -12.11 -1.20
N GLN A 132 -4.29 -11.22 -0.53
CA GLN A 132 -5.39 -11.60 0.36
C GLN A 132 -6.58 -12.21 -0.41
N LEU A 133 -6.73 -11.84 -1.66
CA LEU A 133 -7.68 -12.40 -2.64
C LEU A 133 -9.13 -12.44 -2.14
N TYR A 134 -9.57 -11.37 -1.47
CA TYR A 134 -10.98 -11.16 -1.17
C TYR A 134 -11.80 -11.08 -2.47
N ILE A 135 -13.01 -11.64 -2.45
CA ILE A 135 -13.86 -11.72 -3.67
C ILE A 135 -14.30 -10.33 -4.12
N GLU A 136 -14.74 -9.49 -3.21
CA GLU A 136 -15.09 -8.10 -3.48
C GLU A 136 -13.82 -7.24 -3.57
N THR A 137 -13.54 -6.67 -4.73
CA THR A 137 -12.43 -5.73 -4.94
C THR A 137 -12.61 -4.42 -4.17
N ASN A 138 -11.56 -3.61 -4.05
CA ASN A 138 -11.66 -2.29 -3.43
C ASN A 138 -12.63 -1.38 -4.19
N GLY A 139 -13.48 -0.69 -3.43
CA GLY A 139 -14.43 0.24 -4.00
C GLY A 139 -14.90 1.28 -2.98
N VAL A 140 -15.03 2.53 -3.43
CA VAL A 140 -15.51 3.65 -2.62
C VAL A 140 -16.39 4.60 -3.44
N ILE A 141 -17.24 5.33 -2.72
CA ILE A 141 -17.96 6.50 -3.24
C ILE A 141 -17.61 7.68 -2.34
N ALA A 142 -17.12 8.76 -2.91
CA ALA A 142 -16.91 10.03 -2.22
C ALA A 142 -18.00 11.03 -2.60
N VAL A 143 -18.63 11.65 -1.61
CA VAL A 143 -19.69 12.64 -1.77
C VAL A 143 -19.23 13.96 -1.16
N PRO A 144 -19.03 15.03 -1.95
CA PRO A 144 -18.71 16.35 -1.42
C PRO A 144 -19.99 16.97 -0.83
N GLU A 145 -19.94 17.36 0.44
CA GLU A 145 -21.09 17.96 1.12
C GLU A 145 -20.67 18.86 2.30
N ASN A 146 -21.42 19.93 2.53
CA ASN A 146 -21.27 20.80 3.70
C ASN A 146 -19.84 21.34 3.93
N GLY A 147 -19.09 21.59 2.84
CA GLY A 147 -17.69 22.02 2.91
C GLY A 147 -16.73 20.94 3.41
N GLY A 148 -17.12 19.68 3.30
CA GLY A 148 -16.37 18.50 3.65
C GLY A 148 -16.64 17.35 2.67
N VAL A 149 -16.44 16.11 3.12
CA VAL A 149 -16.64 14.91 2.30
C VAL A 149 -17.15 13.76 3.15
N THR A 150 -18.11 13.00 2.59
CA THR A 150 -18.53 11.69 3.12
C THR A 150 -18.04 10.60 2.17
N VAL A 151 -17.34 9.60 2.70
CA VAL A 151 -16.86 8.42 1.97
C VAL A 151 -17.63 7.19 2.41
N TYR A 152 -18.19 6.47 1.44
CA TYR A 152 -18.80 5.15 1.63
C TYR A 152 -17.87 4.13 0.98
N GLY A 153 -17.45 3.09 1.71
CA GLY A 153 -16.52 2.11 1.16
C GLY A 153 -16.53 0.76 1.86
N SER A 154 -16.12 -0.25 1.09
CA SER A 154 -15.76 -1.56 1.63
C SER A 154 -14.36 -1.45 2.24
N LEU A 155 -14.26 -1.46 3.57
CA LEU A 155 -13.01 -1.21 4.30
C LEU A 155 -13.07 -1.82 5.70
N GLN A 156 -11.90 -2.11 6.29
CA GLN A 156 -11.79 -2.72 7.62
C GLN A 156 -11.54 -1.68 8.73
N CYS A 157 -10.89 -0.56 8.41
CA CYS A 157 -10.43 0.42 9.38
C CYS A 157 -10.89 1.85 9.03
N PRO A 158 -12.15 2.24 9.32
CA PRO A 158 -12.69 3.55 8.94
C PRO A 158 -11.91 4.74 9.51
N TYR A 159 -11.37 4.61 10.73
CA TYR A 159 -10.58 5.68 11.35
C TYR A 159 -9.22 5.89 10.71
N TYR A 160 -8.64 4.88 10.05
CA TYR A 160 -7.43 5.05 9.26
C TYR A 160 -7.71 5.92 8.03
N VAL A 161 -8.79 5.62 7.34
CA VAL A 161 -9.24 6.41 6.19
C VAL A 161 -9.54 7.85 6.61
N GLN A 162 -10.27 8.07 7.69
CA GLN A 162 -10.58 9.41 8.18
C GLN A 162 -9.31 10.21 8.46
N ARG A 163 -8.35 9.63 9.21
CA ARG A 163 -7.08 10.27 9.53
C ARG A 163 -6.28 10.63 8.29
N ALA A 164 -6.17 9.70 7.33
CA ALA A 164 -5.45 9.95 6.10
C ALA A 164 -6.09 11.09 5.29
N LEU A 165 -7.41 11.10 5.17
CA LEU A 165 -8.15 12.14 4.45
C LEU A 165 -8.05 13.52 5.09
N THR A 166 -8.03 13.61 6.42
CA THR A 166 -7.86 14.92 7.09
C THR A 166 -6.53 15.58 6.73
N VAL A 167 -5.46 14.79 6.63
CA VAL A 167 -4.14 15.27 6.23
C VAL A 167 -4.08 15.60 4.74
N LEU A 168 -4.59 14.69 3.89
CA LEU A 168 -4.57 14.85 2.43
C LEU A 168 -5.37 16.06 1.98
N LEU A 169 -6.57 16.26 2.55
CA LEU A 169 -7.52 17.26 2.11
C LEU A 169 -7.40 18.59 2.88
N ALA A 170 -6.53 18.67 3.89
CA ALA A 170 -6.45 19.81 4.81
C ALA A 170 -7.83 20.17 5.43
N LEU A 171 -8.64 19.16 5.73
CA LEU A 171 -9.95 19.31 6.36
C LEU A 171 -9.89 18.91 7.83
N PRO A 172 -10.64 19.57 8.70
CA PRO A 172 -10.73 19.14 10.09
C PRO A 172 -11.57 17.84 10.19
N PRO A 173 -11.35 17.01 11.23
CA PRO A 173 -11.96 15.67 11.34
C PRO A 173 -13.48 15.64 11.21
N GLU A 174 -14.17 16.67 11.74
CA GLU A 174 -15.64 16.81 11.66
C GLU A 174 -16.18 17.08 10.25
N LYS A 175 -15.29 17.43 9.30
CA LYS A 175 -15.61 17.60 7.88
C LYS A 175 -15.30 16.37 7.03
N VAL A 176 -14.76 15.31 7.64
CA VAL A 176 -14.45 14.05 6.98
C VAL A 176 -15.23 12.92 7.64
N ARG A 177 -16.28 12.47 6.97
CA ARG A 177 -17.08 11.34 7.42
C ARG A 177 -16.74 10.09 6.62
N VAL A 178 -16.50 8.98 7.31
CA VAL A 178 -16.27 7.67 6.68
C VAL A 178 -17.33 6.69 7.15
N VAL A 179 -18.02 6.10 6.19
CA VAL A 179 -19.07 5.10 6.41
C VAL A 179 -18.59 3.78 5.84
N GLN A 180 -18.35 2.82 6.73
CA GLN A 180 -18.04 1.46 6.33
C GLN A 180 -19.31 0.79 5.80
N ALA A 181 -19.28 0.39 4.55
CA ALA A 181 -20.31 -0.45 3.95
C ALA A 181 -20.09 -1.93 4.33
N GLU A 182 -21.07 -2.77 4.02
CA GLU A 182 -20.87 -4.21 4.11
C GLU A 182 -19.62 -4.62 3.30
N THR A 183 -18.76 -5.42 3.93
CA THR A 183 -17.45 -5.74 3.37
C THR A 183 -17.41 -7.20 2.93
N GLY A 184 -17.25 -7.41 1.63
CA GLY A 184 -17.21 -8.73 0.98
C GLY A 184 -15.85 -9.41 1.08
N GLY A 185 -15.23 -9.38 2.27
CA GLY A 185 -13.91 -9.90 2.59
C GLY A 185 -12.83 -8.81 2.61
N GLY A 186 -11.75 -9.07 3.34
CA GLY A 186 -10.63 -8.15 3.48
C GLY A 186 -9.34 -8.85 3.87
N PHE A 187 -9.37 -9.72 4.91
CA PHE A 187 -8.22 -10.53 5.35
C PHE A 187 -6.94 -9.70 5.60
N GLY A 188 -7.10 -8.44 6.06
CA GLY A 188 -6.02 -7.48 6.20
C GLY A 188 -5.77 -6.59 4.97
N GLY A 189 -6.24 -6.96 3.78
CA GLY A 189 -6.00 -6.21 2.54
C GLY A 189 -6.84 -4.93 2.40
N LYS A 190 -7.86 -4.74 3.25
CA LYS A 190 -8.68 -3.53 3.30
C LYS A 190 -8.51 -2.74 4.60
N GLU A 191 -7.34 -2.81 5.24
CA GLU A 191 -7.01 -2.03 6.44
C GLU A 191 -6.48 -0.64 6.08
N GLU A 192 -5.34 -0.54 5.39
CA GLU A 192 -4.71 0.74 5.06
C GLU A 192 -5.02 1.22 3.65
N TYR A 193 -5.03 0.31 2.66
CA TYR A 193 -5.15 0.64 1.25
C TYR A 193 -6.44 1.41 0.90
N PRO A 194 -7.61 1.19 1.56
CA PRO A 194 -8.79 2.03 1.34
C PRO A 194 -8.56 3.53 1.53
N SER A 195 -7.55 3.94 2.30
CA SER A 195 -7.16 5.34 2.42
C SER A 195 -6.68 5.94 1.08
N MET A 196 -5.98 5.14 0.27
CA MET A 196 -5.50 5.55 -1.05
C MET A 196 -6.66 5.77 -2.02
N ILE A 197 -7.52 4.76 -2.23
CA ILE A 197 -8.64 4.86 -3.17
C ILE A 197 -9.66 5.91 -2.70
N ALA A 198 -9.87 6.07 -1.39
CA ALA A 198 -10.71 7.13 -0.82
C ALA A 198 -10.12 8.51 -1.09
N GLY A 199 -8.80 8.68 -0.95
CA GLY A 199 -8.09 9.91 -1.29
C GLY A 199 -8.33 10.30 -2.76
N HIS A 200 -8.15 9.35 -3.67
CA HIS A 200 -8.39 9.55 -5.11
C HIS A 200 -9.84 9.98 -5.39
N ALA A 201 -10.81 9.27 -4.82
CA ALA A 201 -12.23 9.59 -5.03
C ALA A 201 -12.59 10.97 -4.44
N CYS A 202 -12.05 11.32 -3.27
CA CYS A 202 -12.27 12.62 -2.63
C CYS A 202 -11.68 13.79 -3.43
N LEU A 203 -10.45 13.65 -3.94
CA LEU A 203 -9.83 14.69 -4.77
C LEU A 203 -10.68 14.97 -6.02
N LEU A 204 -11.15 13.92 -6.72
CA LEU A 204 -12.03 14.07 -7.87
C LEU A 204 -13.40 14.64 -7.48
N ALA A 205 -13.99 14.20 -6.35
CA ALA A 205 -15.28 14.65 -5.89
C ALA A 205 -15.26 16.14 -5.50
N LEU A 206 -14.27 16.57 -4.74
CA LEU A 206 -14.12 17.98 -4.34
C LEU A 206 -13.86 18.88 -5.56
N LYS A 207 -12.99 18.42 -6.49
CA LYS A 207 -12.67 19.19 -7.70
C LYS A 207 -13.85 19.31 -8.65
N SER A 208 -14.67 18.25 -8.80
CA SER A 208 -15.84 18.26 -9.68
C SER A 208 -17.11 18.83 -9.05
N GLY A 209 -17.15 18.96 -7.71
CA GLY A 209 -18.37 19.27 -6.96
C GLY A 209 -19.46 18.18 -7.05
N ARG A 210 -19.14 16.96 -7.46
CA ARG A 210 -20.06 15.86 -7.72
C ARG A 210 -19.61 14.58 -7.03
N PRO A 211 -20.55 13.69 -6.62
CA PRO A 211 -20.16 12.37 -6.11
C PRO A 211 -19.36 11.58 -7.15
N VAL A 212 -18.27 10.93 -6.68
CA VAL A 212 -17.39 10.10 -7.50
C VAL A 212 -17.31 8.69 -6.94
N LYS A 213 -17.49 7.69 -7.81
CA LYS A 213 -17.35 6.26 -7.52
C LYS A 213 -16.08 5.74 -8.20
N ILE A 214 -15.19 5.09 -7.43
CA ILE A 214 -14.06 4.31 -7.93
C ILE A 214 -14.25 2.87 -7.48
N VAL A 215 -14.15 1.93 -8.39
CA VAL A 215 -14.16 0.48 -8.11
C VAL A 215 -13.10 -0.15 -8.98
N TYR A 216 -12.15 -0.84 -8.36
CA TYR A 216 -11.12 -1.57 -9.08
C TYR A 216 -11.68 -2.83 -9.72
N ASP A 217 -11.21 -3.15 -10.92
CA ASP A 217 -11.32 -4.49 -11.43
C ASP A 217 -10.33 -5.42 -10.71
N ARG A 218 -10.40 -6.71 -10.99
CA ARG A 218 -9.52 -7.67 -10.32
C ARG A 218 -8.03 -7.46 -10.65
N VAL A 219 -7.72 -7.05 -11.87
CA VAL A 219 -6.34 -6.82 -12.30
C VAL A 219 -5.76 -5.61 -11.58
N GLU A 220 -6.49 -4.49 -11.56
CA GLU A 220 -6.06 -3.29 -10.83
C GLU A 220 -5.92 -3.55 -9.33
N ASP A 221 -6.86 -4.28 -8.73
CA ASP A 221 -6.82 -4.62 -7.31
C ASP A 221 -5.56 -5.44 -6.98
N MET A 222 -5.25 -6.45 -7.78
CA MET A 222 -4.06 -7.28 -7.57
C MET A 222 -2.74 -6.55 -7.76
N ILE A 223 -2.63 -5.61 -8.69
CA ILE A 223 -1.37 -4.91 -8.95
C ILE A 223 -1.15 -3.67 -8.07
N ALA A 224 -2.22 -3.07 -7.57
CA ALA A 224 -2.18 -1.77 -6.91
C ALA A 224 -2.22 -1.85 -5.38
N THR A 225 -2.78 -2.91 -4.81
CA THR A 225 -3.00 -3.02 -3.36
C THR A 225 -1.81 -3.64 -2.64
N THR A 226 -1.82 -3.54 -1.31
CA THR A 226 -0.79 -4.11 -0.45
C THR A 226 -0.80 -5.65 -0.47
N LYS A 227 0.36 -6.25 -0.23
CA LYS A 227 0.59 -7.70 -0.23
C LYS A 227 1.29 -8.13 1.07
N ARG A 228 1.24 -9.43 1.37
CA ARG A 228 2.13 -9.98 2.38
C ARG A 228 3.58 -9.74 1.97
N HIS A 229 4.40 -9.31 2.94
CA HIS A 229 5.82 -9.09 2.72
C HIS A 229 6.52 -10.35 2.22
N PRO A 230 7.27 -10.30 1.14
CA PRO A 230 8.24 -11.34 0.82
C PRO A 230 9.31 -11.39 1.92
N GLY A 231 9.90 -12.55 2.10
CA GLY A 231 10.93 -12.69 3.13
C GLY A 231 11.87 -13.85 2.91
N VAL A 232 13.04 -13.71 3.52
CA VAL A 232 14.06 -14.75 3.65
C VAL A 232 14.21 -15.04 5.13
N ILE A 233 14.01 -16.29 5.50
CA ILE A 233 14.14 -16.76 6.88
C ILE A 233 15.25 -17.80 6.93
N ARG A 234 16.26 -17.57 7.76
CA ARG A 234 17.33 -18.52 8.04
C ARG A 234 17.28 -18.93 9.49
N HIS A 235 17.52 -20.20 9.78
CA HIS A 235 17.62 -20.64 11.14
C HIS A 235 18.69 -21.70 11.33
N SER A 236 19.26 -21.74 12.55
CA SER A 236 20.09 -22.82 13.08
C SER A 236 19.50 -23.26 14.42
N THR A 237 19.14 -24.53 14.53
CA THR A 237 18.49 -25.07 15.74
C THR A 237 19.30 -26.25 16.27
N GLY A 238 19.83 -26.09 17.47
CA GLY A 238 20.53 -27.14 18.20
C GLY A 238 19.57 -28.04 18.98
N VAL A 239 19.70 -29.36 18.84
CA VAL A 239 18.83 -30.36 19.46
C VAL A 239 19.65 -31.46 20.10
N ARG A 240 19.23 -31.93 21.27
CA ARG A 240 19.75 -33.16 21.91
C ARG A 240 19.02 -34.40 21.42
N ARG A 241 19.63 -35.57 21.59
CA ARG A 241 18.99 -36.85 21.20
C ARG A 241 17.70 -37.15 21.92
N ASP A 242 17.46 -36.56 23.08
CA ASP A 242 16.21 -36.67 23.84
C ASP A 242 15.12 -35.68 23.34
N GLY A 243 15.39 -34.89 22.29
CA GLY A 243 14.48 -33.95 21.69
C GLY A 243 14.48 -32.56 22.32
N ARG A 244 15.33 -32.30 23.33
CA ARG A 244 15.44 -30.95 23.93
C ARG A 244 16.19 -30.00 23.01
N LEU A 245 15.64 -28.81 22.83
CA LEU A 245 16.33 -27.69 22.15
C LEU A 245 17.41 -27.12 23.05
N THR A 246 18.61 -26.90 22.49
CA THR A 246 19.74 -26.29 23.20
C THR A 246 19.95 -24.84 22.84
N ALA A 247 19.70 -24.49 21.57
CA ALA A 247 19.74 -23.11 21.07
C ALA A 247 18.90 -23.00 19.81
N ILE A 248 18.45 -21.77 19.55
CA ILE A 248 17.82 -21.38 18.27
C ILE A 248 18.41 -20.03 17.89
N GLU A 249 18.90 -19.92 16.66
CA GLU A 249 19.22 -18.67 15.99
C GLU A 249 18.31 -18.52 14.78
N ILE A 250 17.64 -17.37 14.66
CA ILE A 250 16.75 -17.10 13.53
C ILE A 250 17.05 -15.70 13.00
N ASP A 251 17.33 -15.61 11.71
CA ASP A 251 17.42 -14.37 10.96
C ASP A 251 16.22 -14.23 10.04
N VAL A 252 15.51 -13.10 10.09
CA VAL A 252 14.32 -12.82 9.30
C VAL A 252 14.50 -11.50 8.57
N LEU A 253 14.66 -11.58 7.26
CA LEU A 253 14.68 -10.42 6.38
C LEU A 253 13.34 -10.30 5.67
N LEU A 254 12.65 -9.15 5.83
CA LEU A 254 11.40 -8.84 5.13
C LEU A 254 11.62 -7.73 4.10
N ASP A 255 11.05 -7.90 2.91
CA ASP A 255 10.97 -6.85 1.91
C ASP A 255 9.79 -5.91 2.23
N GLY A 256 10.08 -4.70 2.68
CA GLY A 256 9.09 -3.68 3.00
C GLY A 256 8.56 -2.91 1.79
N GLY A 257 9.08 -3.17 0.58
CA GLY A 257 8.71 -2.45 -0.63
C GLY A 257 9.25 -1.01 -0.68
N ALA A 258 8.58 -0.17 -1.48
CA ALA A 258 9.03 1.21 -1.74
C ALA A 258 8.71 2.20 -0.62
N TYR A 259 7.75 1.87 0.25
CA TYR A 259 7.27 2.73 1.34
C TYR A 259 7.06 1.94 2.63
N MET A 260 7.31 2.58 3.77
CA MET A 260 7.25 1.90 5.06
C MET A 260 5.83 1.49 5.48
N THR A 261 4.86 2.38 5.30
CA THR A 261 3.45 2.15 5.66
C THR A 261 3.25 1.37 6.97
N LEU A 262 2.75 0.13 6.93
CA LEU A 262 2.58 -0.75 8.10
C LEU A 262 3.75 -1.71 8.37
N SER A 263 4.78 -1.73 7.53
CA SER A 263 5.90 -2.69 7.64
C SER A 263 6.59 -2.70 9.01
N PRO A 264 6.83 -1.56 9.69
CA PRO A 264 7.42 -1.55 11.04
C PRO A 264 6.55 -2.23 12.10
N VAL A 265 5.21 -2.18 11.93
CA VAL A 265 4.26 -2.84 12.84
C VAL A 265 4.25 -4.35 12.59
N VAL A 266 4.26 -4.75 11.33
CA VAL A 266 4.31 -6.17 10.94
C VAL A 266 5.57 -6.81 11.50
N LEU A 267 6.74 -6.21 11.28
CA LEU A 267 8.01 -6.73 11.82
C LEU A 267 7.98 -6.86 13.34
N SER A 268 7.41 -5.88 14.06
CA SER A 268 7.37 -5.92 15.54
C SER A 268 6.40 -6.96 16.11
N LYS A 269 5.58 -7.62 15.29
CA LYS A 269 4.69 -8.71 15.69
C LYS A 269 5.28 -10.11 15.47
N ILE A 270 6.40 -10.21 14.75
CA ILE A 270 7.07 -11.50 14.53
C ILE A 270 7.57 -12.05 15.87
N GLY A 271 7.30 -13.31 16.13
CA GLY A 271 7.72 -14.03 17.34
C GLY A 271 6.87 -13.77 18.59
N ARG A 272 5.91 -12.84 18.58
CA ARG A 272 5.07 -12.57 19.77
C ARG A 272 4.17 -13.72 20.18
N ALA A 273 3.86 -14.64 19.28
CA ALA A 273 3.02 -15.81 19.57
C ALA A 273 3.74 -16.89 20.41
N HIS A 274 5.02 -16.72 20.69
CA HIS A 274 5.86 -17.71 21.36
C HIS A 274 6.44 -17.21 22.70
N VAL A 275 5.91 -16.11 23.23
CA VAL A 275 6.34 -15.55 24.53
C VAL A 275 5.30 -15.83 25.58
#